data_966d1d66c25668815b8111cf0ce4fde4
#
_entry.id   966d1d66c25668815b8111cf0ce4fde4
#
_cell.length_a   1.000
_cell.length_b   1.000
_cell.length_c   1.000
_cell.angle_alpha   90.00
_cell.angle_beta   90.00
_cell.angle_gamma   90.00
#
_symmetry.space_group_name_H-M   'P 1'
#
loop_
_entity.id
_entity.type
_entity.pdbx_description
1 polymer ?
#
loop_
_entity_poly.entity_id
_entity_poly.type
_entity_poly.pdbx_seq_one_letter_code
_entity_poly.pdbx_strand_id
1 'polypeptide(L)'
;MLKKLLATLLAVFAFAAYAAVDVNKATQADLDGIKGIGPAIAGKIVAERQKGAFKDWQDFIDRVKGVGEGNAAKFSSEGLTV
;
A
#
# COMPACT_ATOMS: atom_id res chain seq x y z
N MET A 1 6.66 1.67 -36.94
CA MET A 1 7.60 1.14 -35.95
C MET A 1 7.51 1.86 -34.62
N LEU A 2 7.64 3.16 -34.60
CA LEU A 2 7.52 3.95 -33.36
C LEU A 2 6.17 3.77 -32.68
N LYS A 3 5.10 3.67 -33.44
CA LYS A 3 3.75 3.46 -32.89
C LYS A 3 3.61 2.14 -32.14
N LYS A 4 4.26 1.07 -32.62
CA LYS A 4 4.22 -0.24 -31.97
C LYS A 4 4.99 -0.24 -30.66
N LEU A 5 6.09 0.46 -30.61
CA LEU A 5 6.89 0.61 -29.39
C LEU A 5 6.12 1.37 -28.33
N LEU A 6 5.41 2.43 -28.72
CA LEU A 6 4.59 3.20 -27.79
C LEU A 6 3.45 2.37 -27.22
N ALA A 7 2.81 1.54 -28.05
CA ALA A 7 1.74 0.66 -27.57
C ALA A 7 2.26 -0.36 -26.55
N THR A 8 3.44 -0.91 -26.78
CA THR A 8 4.07 -1.84 -25.85
C THR A 8 4.40 -1.17 -24.52
N LEU A 9 4.92 0.05 -24.57
CA LEU A 9 5.20 0.83 -23.37
C LEU A 9 3.94 1.12 -22.56
N LEU A 10 2.84 1.44 -23.23
CA LEU A 10 1.56 1.67 -22.56
C LEU A 10 1.05 0.41 -21.85
N ALA A 11 1.24 -0.77 -22.42
CA ALA A 11 0.86 -2.02 -21.80
C ALA A 11 1.67 -2.27 -20.52
N VAL A 12 2.97 -1.99 -20.54
CA VAL A 12 3.82 -2.09 -19.36
C VAL A 12 3.38 -1.09 -18.29
N PHE A 13 3.01 0.11 -18.69
CA PHE A 13 2.50 1.13 -17.77
C PHE A 13 1.20 0.69 -17.09
N ALA A 14 0.31 0.03 -17.82
CA ALA A 14 -0.93 -0.48 -17.24
C ALA A 14 -0.65 -1.49 -16.12
N PHE A 15 0.37 -2.33 -16.27
CA PHE A 15 0.79 -3.22 -15.20
C PHE A 15 1.36 -2.46 -14.01
N ALA A 16 2.13 -1.41 -14.26
CA ALA A 16 2.68 -0.58 -13.20
C ALA A 16 1.60 0.13 -12.38
N ALA A 17 0.39 0.31 -12.94
CA ALA A 17 -0.73 0.90 -12.20
C ALA A 17 -1.18 0.05 -11.00
N TYR A 18 -0.81 -1.25 -10.98
CA TYR A 18 -1.03 -2.13 -9.85
C TYR A 18 0.18 -2.21 -8.93
N ALA A 19 1.08 -1.24 -9.03
CA ALA A 19 2.27 -1.19 -8.19
C ALA A 19 1.88 -1.08 -6.71
N ALA A 20 2.78 -1.53 -5.89
CA ALA A 20 2.61 -1.59 -4.45
C ALA A 20 2.31 -0.23 -3.83
N VAL A 21 1.50 -0.26 -2.78
CA VAL A 21 1.18 0.91 -1.95
C VAL A 21 2.06 0.83 -0.70
N ASP A 22 2.98 1.77 -0.55
CA ASP A 22 3.93 1.80 0.56
C ASP A 22 3.30 2.50 1.77
N VAL A 23 3.22 1.82 2.90
CA VAL A 23 2.63 2.37 4.13
C VAL A 23 3.32 3.65 4.60
N ASN A 24 4.60 3.80 4.28
CA ASN A 24 5.39 4.95 4.73
C ASN A 24 5.25 6.17 3.82
N LYS A 25 4.75 5.98 2.60
CA LYS A 25 4.72 7.04 1.58
C LYS A 25 3.34 7.31 0.99
N ALA A 26 2.45 6.34 1.03
CA ALA A 26 1.14 6.46 0.40
C ALA A 26 0.30 7.55 1.06
N THR A 27 -0.59 8.16 0.28
CA THR A 27 -1.58 9.08 0.82
C THR A 27 -2.62 8.29 1.61
N GLN A 28 -3.36 8.99 2.47
CA GLN A 28 -4.45 8.36 3.20
C GLN A 28 -5.50 7.78 2.24
N ALA A 29 -5.77 8.46 1.14
CA ALA A 29 -6.70 7.96 0.11
C ALA A 29 -6.20 6.67 -0.54
N ASP A 30 -4.89 6.57 -0.83
CA ASP A 30 -4.30 5.36 -1.38
C ASP A 30 -4.40 4.19 -0.41
N LEU A 31 -4.16 4.43 0.86
CA LEU A 31 -4.27 3.42 1.91
C LEU A 31 -5.72 2.96 2.07
N ASP A 32 -6.66 3.89 2.07
CA ASP A 32 -8.08 3.59 2.16
C ASP A 32 -8.57 2.73 0.98
N GLY A 33 -7.91 2.85 -0.17
CA GLY A 33 -8.21 2.06 -1.36
C GLY A 33 -7.79 0.60 -1.27
N ILE A 34 -6.96 0.23 -0.31
CA ILE A 34 -6.60 -1.17 -0.08
C ILE A 34 -7.79 -1.89 0.53
N LYS A 35 -8.16 -3.02 -0.05
CA LYS A 35 -9.28 -3.81 0.45
C LYS A 35 -9.04 -4.25 1.89
N GLY A 36 -9.94 -3.90 2.77
CA GLY A 36 -9.84 -4.20 4.19
C GLY A 36 -9.27 -3.06 5.02
N ILE A 37 -8.67 -2.04 4.39
CA ILE A 37 -8.26 -0.83 5.07
C ILE A 37 -9.35 0.22 4.86
N GLY A 38 -10.08 0.54 5.90
CA GLY A 38 -11.07 1.60 5.86
C GLY A 38 -10.46 2.92 6.32
N PRO A 39 -11.28 4.00 6.36
CA PRO A 39 -10.80 5.32 6.77
C PRO A 39 -10.16 5.34 8.16
N ALA A 40 -10.69 4.57 9.10
CA ALA A 40 -10.16 4.52 10.47
C ALA A 40 -8.74 3.94 10.51
N ILE A 41 -8.50 2.82 9.83
CA ILE A 41 -7.18 2.18 9.79
C ILE A 41 -6.22 3.05 8.98
N ALA A 42 -6.65 3.60 7.86
CA ALA A 42 -5.83 4.50 7.05
C ALA A 42 -5.36 5.70 7.88
N GLY A 43 -6.26 6.28 8.65
CA GLY A 43 -5.92 7.40 9.56
C GLY A 43 -4.92 7.00 10.63
N LYS A 44 -5.05 5.80 11.20
CA LYS A 44 -4.09 5.28 12.19
C LYS A 44 -2.71 5.09 11.58
N ILE A 45 -2.65 4.57 10.36
CA ILE A 45 -1.37 4.38 9.66
C ILE A 45 -0.66 5.72 9.46
N VAL A 46 -1.39 6.70 8.94
CA VAL A 46 -0.84 8.03 8.70
C VAL A 46 -0.36 8.67 10.00
N ALA A 47 -1.15 8.56 11.07
CA ALA A 47 -0.77 9.10 12.38
C ALA A 47 0.47 8.40 12.96
N GLU A 48 0.51 7.07 12.89
CA GLU A 48 1.62 6.30 13.46
C GLU A 48 2.94 6.54 12.74
N ARG A 49 2.91 6.64 11.41
CA ARG A 49 4.15 6.89 10.65
C ARG A 49 4.77 8.26 10.93
N GLN A 50 3.99 9.21 11.44
CA GLN A 50 4.52 10.51 11.87
C GLN A 50 5.50 10.38 13.03
N LYS A 51 5.34 9.35 13.86
CA LYS A 51 6.24 9.04 14.96
C LYS A 51 7.53 8.38 14.50
N GLY A 52 7.55 7.85 13.31
CA GLY A 52 8.67 7.16 12.69
C GLY A 52 8.18 6.17 11.64
N ALA A 53 8.97 5.97 10.60
CA ALA A 53 8.63 5.04 9.54
C ALA A 53 8.45 3.62 10.11
N PHE A 54 7.55 2.86 9.50
CA PHE A 54 7.42 1.44 9.82
C PHE A 54 8.64 0.70 9.27
N LYS A 55 9.25 -0.13 10.09
CA LYS A 55 10.51 -0.84 9.75
C LYS A 55 10.25 -2.11 8.96
N ASP A 56 9.19 -2.83 9.32
CA ASP A 56 8.81 -4.10 8.72
C ASP A 56 7.35 -4.41 9.06
N TRP A 57 6.86 -5.55 8.60
CA TRP A 57 5.48 -5.96 8.86
C TRP A 57 5.18 -6.15 10.34
N GLN A 58 6.11 -6.68 11.10
CA GLN A 58 5.90 -6.89 12.53
C GLN A 58 5.74 -5.56 13.26
N ASP A 59 6.58 -4.58 12.93
CA ASP A 59 6.49 -3.23 13.47
C ASP A 59 5.13 -2.60 13.14
N PHE A 60 4.69 -2.76 11.90
CA PHE A 60 3.39 -2.28 11.44
C PHE A 60 2.25 -2.90 12.25
N ILE A 61 2.26 -4.23 12.40
CA ILE A 61 1.24 -4.96 13.17
C ILE A 61 1.22 -4.50 14.62
N ASP A 62 2.38 -4.33 15.23
CA ASP A 62 2.50 -3.94 16.63
C ASP A 62 2.01 -2.51 16.89
N ARG A 63 2.20 -1.63 15.93
CA ARG A 63 1.94 -0.20 16.10
C ARG A 63 0.55 0.23 15.64
N VAL A 64 -0.08 -0.49 14.73
CA VAL A 64 -1.41 -0.13 14.22
C VAL A 64 -2.46 -1.03 14.84
N LYS A 65 -3.19 -0.51 15.80
CA LYS A 65 -4.26 -1.25 16.47
C LYS A 65 -5.37 -1.62 15.47
N GLY A 66 -5.82 -2.85 15.55
CA GLY A 66 -6.84 -3.38 14.63
C GLY A 66 -6.25 -4.16 13.47
N VAL A 67 -4.91 -4.18 13.34
CA VAL A 67 -4.21 -4.97 12.32
C VAL A 67 -3.51 -6.13 13.02
N GLY A 68 -3.89 -7.35 12.68
CA GLY A 68 -3.20 -8.55 13.12
C GLY A 68 -2.51 -9.22 11.94
N GLU A 69 -1.88 -10.38 12.18
CA GLU A 69 -1.16 -11.11 11.14
C GLU A 69 -2.07 -11.51 9.97
N GLY A 70 -3.30 -11.93 10.26
CA GLY A 70 -4.26 -12.31 9.23
C GLY A 70 -4.62 -11.15 8.31
N ASN A 71 -4.90 -9.98 8.90
CA ASN A 71 -5.20 -8.77 8.13
C ASN A 71 -3.98 -8.30 7.36
N ALA A 72 -2.80 -8.35 7.97
CA ALA A 72 -1.56 -7.95 7.31
C ALA A 72 -1.30 -8.79 6.06
N ALA A 73 -1.54 -10.10 6.14
CA ALA A 73 -1.39 -11.00 4.99
C ALA A 73 -2.36 -10.61 3.86
N LYS A 74 -3.60 -10.26 4.20
CA LYS A 74 -4.58 -9.80 3.22
C LYS A 74 -4.14 -8.48 2.58
N PHE A 75 -3.69 -7.53 3.38
CA PHE A 75 -3.24 -6.24 2.88
C PHE A 75 -2.04 -6.41 1.94
N SER A 76 -1.11 -7.30 2.30
CA SER A 76 0.03 -7.63 1.45
C SER A 76 -0.42 -8.19 0.10
N SER A 77 -1.39 -9.09 0.10
CA SER A 77 -1.92 -9.66 -1.15
C SER A 77 -2.63 -8.63 -2.01
N GLU A 78 -3.15 -7.57 -1.40
CA GLU A 78 -3.81 -6.46 -2.11
C GLU A 78 -2.84 -5.36 -2.53
N GLY A 79 -1.54 -5.55 -2.31
CA GLY A 79 -0.52 -4.64 -2.79
C GLY A 79 0.11 -3.71 -1.77
N LEU A 80 -0.26 -3.84 -0.48
CA LEU A 80 0.36 -3.04 0.57
C LEU A 80 1.77 -3.56 0.86
N THR A 81 2.72 -2.65 1.01
CA THR A 81 4.11 -2.97 1.36
C THR A 81 4.57 -2.14 2.55
N VAL A 82 5.54 -2.65 3.22
CA VAL A 82 6.19 -1.95 4.34
C VAL A 82 7.65 -1.70 4.02
#